data_5dea9fd4ebaec3bb40edb154e3de94dc
#
_entry.id   5dea9fd4ebaec3bb40edb154e3de94dc
#
_cell.length_a   1.000
_cell.length_b   1.000
_cell.length_c   1.000
_cell.angle_alpha   90.00
_cell.angle_beta   90.00
_cell.angle_gamma   90.00
#
_symmetry.space_group_name_H-M   'P 1'
#
loop_
_entity.id
_entity.type
_entity.pdbx_description
1 polymer ?
#
loop_
_entity_poly.entity_id
_entity_poly.type
_entity_poly.pdbx_seq_one_letter_code
_entity_poly.pdbx_strand_id
1 'polypeptide(L)'
;MNRSQTIIPFTSMAILALAGCTGITASGEGPRVVDPAPPALPAQPVELGPQTLAPDECALFLWTAAEPRRLIFFTKALSGTGKLSLQGKEVELTQSAAGGDLFGQFMTETDFNAPGQTVTVSVVPGEDIEDGQRINSGKILLRDAEGWETIMPVLGLRACQPAD
;
A
#
# COMPACT_ATOMS: atom_id res chain seq x y z
N MET A 1 -46.07 -7.76 -8.55
CA MET A 1 -46.95 -8.90 -8.85
C MET A 1 -46.06 -9.86 -9.64
N ASN A 2 -45.54 -10.91 -9.14
CA ASN A 2 -46.02 -12.23 -8.96
C ASN A 2 -45.00 -13.06 -8.17
N ARG A 3 -45.46 -13.69 -7.12
CA ARG A 3 -44.77 -14.67 -6.28
C ARG A 3 -44.69 -16.01 -7.02
N SER A 4 -43.61 -16.72 -6.80
CA SER A 4 -43.67 -18.19 -6.83
C SER A 4 -42.67 -18.74 -5.82
N GLN A 5 -43.23 -19.16 -4.69
CA GLN A 5 -42.58 -20.05 -3.71
C GLN A 5 -42.78 -21.48 -4.19
N THR A 6 -41.72 -22.24 -4.22
CA THR A 6 -41.82 -23.70 -4.39
C THR A 6 -41.33 -24.37 -3.13
N ILE A 7 -42.28 -25.00 -2.42
CA ILE A 7 -42.07 -25.83 -1.24
C ILE A 7 -41.89 -27.27 -1.74
N ILE A 8 -40.83 -27.95 -1.27
CA ILE A 8 -40.63 -29.39 -1.47
C ILE A 8 -40.62 -30.07 -0.10
N PRO A 9 -41.39 -31.14 0.11
CA PRO A 9 -41.61 -31.73 1.42
C PRO A 9 -40.53 -32.77 1.82
N PHE A 10 -40.41 -32.85 3.12
CA PHE A 10 -39.69 -33.89 3.88
C PHE A 10 -40.19 -35.32 3.59
N THR A 11 -39.23 -36.24 3.44
CA THR A 11 -39.54 -37.64 3.64
C THR A 11 -38.44 -38.26 4.54
N SER A 12 -38.84 -38.57 5.77
CA SER A 12 -38.11 -39.38 6.76
C SER A 12 -38.00 -40.82 6.29
N MET A 13 -36.83 -41.41 6.43
CA MET A 13 -36.72 -42.87 6.51
C MET A 13 -35.62 -43.25 7.49
N ALA A 14 -36.03 -43.76 8.64
CA ALA A 14 -35.22 -44.37 9.66
C ALA A 14 -34.92 -45.82 9.28
N ILE A 15 -33.66 -46.23 9.35
CA ILE A 15 -33.28 -47.63 9.41
C ILE A 15 -32.23 -47.78 10.50
N LEU A 16 -32.65 -48.47 11.59
CA LEU A 16 -31.78 -49.05 12.60
C LEU A 16 -31.13 -50.35 12.07
N ALA A 17 -29.86 -50.48 12.18
CA ALA A 17 -29.21 -51.80 12.23
C ALA A 17 -28.05 -51.76 13.20
N LEU A 18 -28.19 -52.52 14.30
CA LEU A 18 -27.16 -52.91 15.23
C LEU A 18 -26.32 -54.07 14.62
N ALA A 19 -25.03 -54.04 14.70
CA ALA A 19 -24.20 -55.15 15.20
C ALA A 19 -22.71 -54.99 14.86
N GLY A 20 -21.84 -55.27 15.80
CA GLY A 20 -20.52 -55.81 15.52
C GLY A 20 -19.35 -55.00 16.09
N CYS A 21 -19.02 -55.24 17.37
CA CYS A 21 -17.69 -54.96 17.94
C CYS A 21 -16.66 -55.92 17.33
N THR A 22 -15.65 -55.44 16.67
CA THR A 22 -14.34 -56.06 16.62
C THR A 22 -13.29 -54.96 16.71
N GLY A 23 -12.56 -54.99 17.85
CA GLY A 23 -11.46 -54.07 18.09
C GLY A 23 -10.30 -54.31 17.12
N ILE A 24 -9.94 -53.27 16.41
CA ILE A 24 -8.64 -53.16 15.74
C ILE A 24 -8.04 -51.88 16.26
N THR A 25 -7.02 -52.04 17.14
CA THR A 25 -6.13 -50.92 17.50
C THR A 25 -5.26 -50.58 16.29
N ALA A 26 -5.80 -49.75 15.42
CA ALA A 26 -5.00 -49.08 14.43
C ALA A 26 -4.61 -47.74 15.04
N SER A 27 -3.32 -47.58 15.37
CA SER A 27 -2.71 -46.27 15.60
C SER A 27 -2.80 -45.49 14.31
N GLY A 28 -3.97 -44.97 14.03
CA GLY A 28 -4.23 -44.07 12.90
C GLY A 28 -3.80 -42.68 13.33
N GLU A 29 -2.67 -42.25 12.82
CA GLU A 29 -2.32 -40.83 12.73
C GLU A 29 -3.47 -40.16 12.00
N GLY A 30 -4.32 -39.48 12.74
CA GLY A 30 -5.43 -38.69 12.16
C GLY A 30 -4.87 -37.68 11.15
N PRO A 31 -5.65 -37.33 10.13
CA PRO A 31 -5.22 -36.31 9.18
C PRO A 31 -4.83 -35.07 9.97
N ARG A 32 -3.55 -34.67 9.89
CA ARG A 32 -3.08 -33.42 10.45
C ARG A 32 -3.88 -32.32 9.75
N VAL A 33 -4.73 -31.66 10.52
CA VAL A 33 -5.31 -30.39 10.10
C VAL A 33 -4.11 -29.44 10.00
N VAL A 34 -3.65 -29.21 8.78
CA VAL A 34 -2.66 -28.16 8.50
C VAL A 34 -3.43 -26.87 8.70
N ASP A 35 -3.22 -26.22 9.85
CA ASP A 35 -3.72 -24.86 10.03
C ASP A 35 -3.21 -24.02 8.85
N PRO A 36 -4.09 -23.29 8.15
CA PRO A 36 -3.65 -22.39 7.10
C PRO A 36 -2.63 -21.43 7.72
N ALA A 37 -1.44 -21.37 7.12
CA ALA A 37 -0.42 -20.43 7.55
C ALA A 37 -1.05 -19.03 7.63
N PRO A 38 -0.80 -18.26 8.70
CA PRO A 38 -1.31 -16.92 8.80
C PRO A 38 -0.91 -16.14 7.54
N PRO A 39 -1.81 -15.31 6.98
CA PRO A 39 -1.50 -14.53 5.79
C PRO A 39 -0.19 -13.78 6.01
N ALA A 40 0.74 -13.91 5.08
CA ALA A 40 2.01 -13.22 5.14
C ALA A 40 1.73 -11.72 5.28
N LEU A 41 2.27 -11.10 6.33
CA LEU A 41 2.19 -9.65 6.48
C LEU A 41 2.75 -9.00 5.21
N PRO A 42 2.09 -7.96 4.66
CA PRO A 42 2.60 -7.26 3.50
C PRO A 42 4.05 -6.83 3.77
N ALA A 43 4.93 -7.14 2.83
CA ALA A 43 6.34 -6.78 2.94
C ALA A 43 6.46 -5.29 3.20
N GLN A 44 7.06 -4.92 4.33
CA GLN A 44 7.26 -3.51 4.66
C GLN A 44 8.18 -2.87 3.61
N PRO A 45 7.90 -1.64 3.16
CA PRO A 45 8.76 -0.95 2.22
C PRO A 45 10.17 -0.83 2.80
N VAL A 46 11.18 -1.13 2.01
CA VAL A 46 12.58 -0.84 2.35
C VAL A 46 12.77 0.67 2.18
N GLU A 47 13.58 1.27 3.03
CA GLU A 47 13.86 2.71 2.98
C GLU A 47 14.67 3.06 1.72
N LEU A 48 14.37 4.22 1.11
CA LEU A 48 15.24 4.83 0.10
C LEU A 48 16.57 5.23 0.76
N GLY A 49 17.66 5.04 0.06
CA GLY A 49 18.96 5.51 0.50
C GLY A 49 19.02 7.04 0.69
N PRO A 50 20.13 7.57 1.22
CA PRO A 50 20.33 9.00 1.37
C PRO A 50 20.14 9.74 0.04
N GLN A 51 19.39 10.85 0.08
CA GLN A 51 19.15 11.72 -1.07
C GLN A 51 19.92 13.04 -0.88
N THR A 52 20.47 13.57 -1.95
CA THR A 52 21.25 14.83 -1.93
C THR A 52 20.59 15.89 -2.80
N LEU A 53 20.65 17.13 -2.34
CA LEU A 53 20.22 18.30 -3.07
C LEU A 53 21.45 19.14 -3.43
N ALA A 54 21.45 19.75 -4.59
CA ALA A 54 22.37 20.81 -4.94
C ALA A 54 21.92 22.15 -4.32
N PRO A 55 22.80 23.16 -4.24
CA PRO A 55 22.37 24.51 -3.87
C PRO A 55 21.17 24.97 -4.67
N ASP A 56 20.23 25.67 -4.04
CA ASP A 56 18.94 26.13 -4.59
C ASP A 56 17.96 25.02 -5.03
N GLU A 57 18.29 23.75 -4.85
CA GLU A 57 17.34 22.69 -5.11
C GLU A 57 16.36 22.48 -3.95
N CYS A 58 15.09 22.28 -4.29
CA CYS A 58 14.07 21.84 -3.35
C CYS A 58 13.60 20.42 -3.69
N ALA A 59 13.24 19.66 -2.68
CA ALA A 59 12.67 18.33 -2.86
C ALA A 59 11.55 18.04 -1.86
N LEU A 60 10.71 17.09 -2.22
CA LEU A 60 9.67 16.51 -1.39
C LEU A 60 10.14 15.14 -0.92
N PHE A 61 10.16 14.95 0.39
CA PHE A 61 10.52 13.72 1.09
C PHE A 61 9.29 13.21 1.82
N LEU A 62 8.88 11.95 1.56
CA LEU A 62 7.75 11.35 2.27
C LEU A 62 8.17 10.06 2.96
N TRP A 63 7.81 9.97 4.22
CA TRP A 63 8.00 8.80 5.08
C TRP A 63 6.68 8.10 5.31
N THR A 64 6.72 6.80 5.62
CA THR A 64 5.55 6.06 6.10
C THR A 64 4.99 6.77 7.34
N ALA A 65 3.65 6.88 7.44
CA ALA A 65 3.01 7.42 8.64
C ALA A 65 3.11 6.47 9.83
N ALA A 66 3.20 5.15 9.58
CA ALA A 66 3.38 4.13 10.60
C ALA A 66 4.85 4.01 11.04
N GLU A 67 5.06 3.67 12.31
CA GLU A 67 6.39 3.37 12.85
C GLU A 67 6.84 1.92 12.51
N PRO A 68 8.13 1.67 12.25
CA PRO A 68 9.20 2.67 12.13
C PRO A 68 9.03 3.50 10.84
N ARG A 69 9.22 4.82 10.96
CA ARG A 69 9.15 5.72 9.81
C ARG A 69 10.28 5.43 8.84
N ARG A 70 9.94 5.25 7.57
CA ARG A 70 10.89 4.94 6.50
C ARG A 70 10.69 5.92 5.36
N LEU A 71 11.77 6.48 4.84
CA LEU A 71 11.73 7.30 3.63
C LEU A 71 11.35 6.39 2.46
N ILE A 72 10.17 6.62 1.88
CA ILE A 72 9.67 5.77 0.80
C ILE A 72 9.47 6.50 -0.52
N PHE A 73 9.38 7.83 -0.49
CA PHE A 73 9.20 8.63 -1.70
C PHE A 73 10.09 9.88 -1.66
N PHE A 74 10.64 10.20 -2.80
CA PHE A 74 11.47 11.37 -3.04
C PHE A 74 11.24 11.91 -4.45
N THR A 75 11.11 13.23 -4.59
CA THR A 75 11.13 13.91 -5.88
C THR A 75 11.73 15.31 -5.74
N LYS A 76 12.55 15.72 -6.71
CA LYS A 76 13.07 17.08 -6.80
C LYS A 76 12.07 17.96 -7.52
N ALA A 77 12.02 19.22 -7.13
CA ALA A 77 11.20 20.21 -7.80
C ALA A 77 11.57 20.30 -9.30
N LEU A 78 10.54 20.40 -10.13
CA LEU A 78 10.68 20.61 -11.58
C LEU A 78 11.47 19.50 -12.33
N SER A 79 11.84 18.41 -11.67
CA SER A 79 12.59 17.33 -12.31
C SER A 79 11.75 16.48 -13.26
N GLY A 80 10.43 16.43 -13.03
CA GLY A 80 9.52 15.53 -13.75
C GLY A 80 9.74 14.04 -13.42
N THR A 81 10.58 13.73 -12.42
CA THR A 81 10.89 12.36 -11.99
C THR A 81 10.80 12.23 -10.49
N GLY A 82 10.61 11.00 -10.01
CA GLY A 82 10.59 10.67 -8.60
C GLY A 82 11.19 9.30 -8.35
N LYS A 83 11.36 8.96 -7.08
CA LYS A 83 11.80 7.66 -6.60
C LYS A 83 10.80 7.15 -5.58
N LEU A 84 10.44 5.88 -5.68
CA LEU A 84 9.56 5.21 -4.73
C LEU A 84 10.19 3.91 -4.28
N SER A 85 10.18 3.65 -2.99
CA SER A 85 10.48 2.31 -2.47
C SER A 85 9.25 1.43 -2.54
N LEU A 86 9.29 0.41 -3.38
CA LEU A 86 8.18 -0.49 -3.60
C LEU A 86 8.66 -1.95 -3.49
N GLN A 87 8.02 -2.73 -2.62
CA GLN A 87 8.36 -4.15 -2.40
C GLN A 87 9.88 -4.39 -2.18
N GLY A 88 10.54 -3.48 -1.48
CA GLY A 88 11.97 -3.59 -1.19
C GLY A 88 12.91 -3.17 -2.31
N LYS A 89 12.40 -2.54 -3.35
CA LYS A 89 13.20 -2.03 -4.48
C LYS A 89 12.94 -0.54 -4.68
N GLU A 90 13.97 0.19 -5.06
CA GLU A 90 13.84 1.55 -5.56
C GLU A 90 13.31 1.50 -7.01
N VAL A 91 12.23 2.23 -7.26
CA VAL A 91 11.59 2.36 -8.56
C VAL A 91 11.64 3.82 -8.97
N GLU A 92 12.13 4.09 -10.17
CA GLU A 92 12.04 5.42 -10.77
C GLU A 92 10.64 5.67 -11.32
N LEU A 93 10.17 6.90 -11.10
CA LEU A 93 8.86 7.38 -11.49
C LEU A 93 9.02 8.50 -12.53
N THR A 94 8.13 8.55 -13.52
CA THR A 94 8.03 9.67 -14.45
C THR A 94 6.71 10.39 -14.22
N GLN A 95 6.76 11.69 -13.96
CA GLN A 95 5.58 12.50 -13.74
C GLN A 95 4.72 12.54 -15.01
N SER A 96 3.42 12.31 -14.86
CA SER A 96 2.44 12.32 -15.94
C SER A 96 1.42 13.46 -15.84
N ALA A 97 1.08 13.86 -14.62
CA ALA A 97 0.18 14.99 -14.36
C ALA A 97 0.49 15.64 -13.02
N ALA A 98 -0.03 16.84 -12.82
CA ALA A 98 -0.01 17.55 -11.55
C ALA A 98 -1.29 18.36 -11.40
N GLY A 99 -1.80 18.46 -10.17
CA GLY A 99 -3.06 19.12 -9.86
C GLY A 99 -3.16 19.58 -8.40
N GLY A 100 -4.33 20.07 -8.03
CA GLY A 100 -4.57 20.62 -6.70
C GLY A 100 -3.98 22.02 -6.52
N ASP A 101 -3.51 22.31 -5.31
CA ASP A 101 -2.99 23.62 -4.92
C ASP A 101 -1.46 23.65 -5.00
N LEU A 102 -0.91 24.81 -5.29
CA LEU A 102 0.54 25.03 -5.30
C LEU A 102 1.06 25.27 -3.88
N PHE A 103 2.14 24.56 -3.51
CA PHE A 103 2.88 24.81 -2.27
C PHE A 103 4.40 24.83 -2.57
N GLY A 104 5.00 25.99 -2.47
CA GLY A 104 6.37 26.20 -2.96
C GLY A 104 6.45 25.91 -4.47
N GLN A 105 7.22 24.89 -4.85
CA GLN A 105 7.42 24.48 -6.24
C GLN A 105 6.71 23.15 -6.57
N PHE A 106 5.81 22.71 -5.70
CA PHE A 106 5.10 21.44 -5.83
C PHE A 106 3.59 21.67 -5.88
N MET A 107 2.89 20.70 -6.44
CA MET A 107 1.43 20.61 -6.37
C MET A 107 1.01 19.64 -5.28
N THR A 108 -0.16 19.85 -4.69
CA THR A 108 -0.68 18.95 -3.64
C THR A 108 -1.10 17.59 -4.17
N GLU A 109 -1.25 17.45 -5.48
CA GLU A 109 -1.50 16.17 -6.14
C GLU A 109 -0.59 16.02 -7.35
N THR A 110 0.07 14.88 -7.48
CA THR A 110 0.96 14.59 -8.61
C THR A 110 0.84 13.12 -8.99
N ASP A 111 0.61 12.89 -10.28
CA ASP A 111 0.58 11.55 -10.86
C ASP A 111 1.90 11.21 -11.51
N PHE A 112 2.30 9.95 -11.33
CA PHE A 112 3.49 9.37 -11.92
C PHE A 112 3.16 8.05 -12.59
N ASN A 113 3.95 7.72 -13.60
CA ASN A 113 3.99 6.39 -14.19
C ASN A 113 5.19 5.61 -13.64
N ALA A 114 4.95 4.33 -13.34
CA ALA A 114 5.95 3.34 -12.99
C ALA A 114 5.76 2.09 -13.86
N PRO A 115 6.73 1.18 -13.96
CA PRO A 115 6.55 -0.07 -14.68
C PRO A 115 5.36 -0.86 -14.16
N GLY A 116 4.33 -1.06 -15.00
CA GLY A 116 3.14 -1.85 -14.69
C GLY A 116 2.12 -1.20 -13.76
N GLN A 117 2.27 0.07 -13.38
CA GLN A 117 1.35 0.74 -12.45
C GLN A 117 1.39 2.26 -12.56
N THR A 118 0.34 2.91 -12.05
CA THR A 118 0.30 4.35 -11.83
C THR A 118 0.43 4.65 -10.34
N VAL A 119 1.00 5.80 -10.02
CA VAL A 119 1.25 6.27 -8.65
C VAL A 119 0.71 7.67 -8.51
N THR A 120 -0.29 7.87 -7.66
CA THR A 120 -0.78 9.21 -7.31
C THR A 120 -0.28 9.59 -5.93
N VAL A 121 0.41 10.69 -5.81
CA VAL A 121 0.89 11.28 -4.56
C VAL A 121 0.01 12.46 -4.21
N SER A 122 -0.69 12.39 -3.08
CA SER A 122 -1.51 13.50 -2.57
C SER A 122 -1.00 13.90 -1.19
N VAL A 123 -0.78 15.19 -0.95
CA VAL A 123 -0.22 15.72 0.29
C VAL A 123 -1.03 16.88 0.84
N VAL A 124 -1.01 17.03 2.16
CA VAL A 124 -1.56 18.18 2.88
C VAL A 124 -0.41 18.96 3.49
N PRO A 125 -0.03 20.10 2.90
CA PRO A 125 1.00 20.98 3.46
C PRO A 125 0.62 21.47 4.85
N GLY A 126 1.61 21.58 5.72
CA GLY A 126 1.49 22.09 7.06
C GLY A 126 2.19 23.43 7.25
N GLU A 127 2.74 23.60 8.44
CA GLU A 127 3.48 24.81 8.81
C GLU A 127 4.80 24.96 8.04
N ASP A 128 5.14 26.21 7.74
CA ASP A 128 6.47 26.54 7.22
C ASP A 128 7.51 26.37 8.33
N ILE A 129 8.69 25.91 7.96
CA ILE A 129 9.86 25.78 8.82
C ILE A 129 11.05 26.42 8.12
N GLU A 130 12.18 26.57 8.83
CA GLU A 130 13.43 27.03 8.23
C GLU A 130 13.79 26.14 7.04
N ASP A 131 14.02 26.74 5.89
CA ASP A 131 14.37 26.10 4.61
C ASP A 131 13.38 25.04 4.10
N GLY A 132 12.10 25.13 4.52
CA GLY A 132 11.14 24.14 4.09
C GLY A 132 9.71 24.31 4.56
N GLN A 133 8.95 23.22 4.44
CA GLN A 133 7.56 23.14 4.90
C GLN A 133 7.23 21.70 5.30
N ARG A 134 6.54 21.51 6.41
CA ARG A 134 6.04 20.21 6.84
C ARG A 134 4.94 19.71 5.90
N ILE A 135 4.86 18.41 5.77
CA ILE A 135 3.72 17.71 5.20
C ILE A 135 3.05 16.96 6.35
N ASN A 136 1.92 17.49 6.80
CA ASN A 136 1.24 16.96 7.99
C ASN A 136 0.64 15.58 7.74
N SER A 137 0.16 15.34 6.52
CA SER A 137 -0.38 14.06 6.09
C SER A 137 -0.39 13.96 4.57
N GLY A 138 -0.52 12.75 4.08
CA GLY A 138 -0.67 12.47 2.67
C GLY A 138 -0.93 10.99 2.43
N LYS A 139 -1.06 10.66 1.18
CA LYS A 139 -1.18 9.27 0.71
C LYS A 139 -0.44 9.09 -0.60
N ILE A 140 0.11 7.91 -0.77
CA ILE A 140 0.57 7.41 -2.06
C ILE A 140 -0.41 6.31 -2.45
N LEU A 141 -1.11 6.49 -3.56
CA LEU A 141 -2.03 5.53 -4.14
C LEU A 141 -1.33 4.84 -5.31
N LEU A 142 -1.19 3.54 -5.22
CA LEU A 142 -0.70 2.69 -6.30
C LEU A 142 -1.90 2.03 -6.96
N ARG A 143 -1.96 2.04 -8.29
CA ARG A 143 -2.94 1.30 -9.07
C ARG A 143 -2.21 0.46 -10.09
N ASP A 144 -2.39 -0.87 -10.02
CA ASP A 144 -1.82 -1.81 -10.98
C ASP A 144 -2.63 -1.88 -12.29
N ALA A 145 -2.14 -2.68 -13.24
CA ALA A 145 -2.78 -2.84 -14.55
C ALA A 145 -4.16 -3.53 -14.47
N GLU A 146 -4.40 -4.31 -13.44
CA GLU A 146 -5.66 -5.00 -13.16
C GLU A 146 -6.68 -4.09 -12.44
N GLY A 147 -6.26 -2.89 -12.01
CA GLY A 147 -7.09 -1.91 -11.33
C GLY A 147 -7.12 -2.04 -9.81
N TRP A 148 -6.29 -2.89 -9.21
CA TRP A 148 -6.17 -2.98 -7.76
C TRP A 148 -5.46 -1.75 -7.20
N GLU A 149 -5.99 -1.25 -6.10
CA GLU A 149 -5.46 -0.07 -5.42
C GLU A 149 -4.83 -0.41 -4.08
N THR A 150 -3.64 0.14 -3.87
CA THR A 150 -2.94 0.10 -2.58
C THR A 150 -2.69 1.50 -2.10
N ILE A 151 -3.09 1.80 -0.87
CA ILE A 151 -2.90 3.12 -0.26
C ILE A 151 -1.84 3.03 0.83
N MET A 152 -0.82 3.88 0.73
CA MET A 152 0.21 4.06 1.75
C MET A 152 0.06 5.44 2.38
N PRO A 153 -0.38 5.54 3.65
CA PRO A 153 -0.39 6.81 4.37
C PRO A 153 1.03 7.31 4.61
N VAL A 154 1.24 8.60 4.38
CA VAL A 154 2.55 9.25 4.51
C VAL A 154 2.46 10.56 5.26
N LEU A 155 3.62 11.01 5.74
CA LEU A 155 3.89 12.37 6.20
C LEU A 155 5.26 12.78 5.66
N GLY A 156 5.63 14.05 5.77
CA GLY A 156 6.87 14.41 5.10
C GLY A 156 7.35 15.83 5.32
N LEU A 157 8.21 16.20 4.41
CA LEU A 157 8.88 17.48 4.39
C LEU A 157 9.15 17.92 2.94
N ARG A 158 8.81 19.17 2.63
CA ARG A 158 9.44 19.89 1.54
C ARG A 158 10.67 20.57 2.12
N ALA A 159 11.84 20.28 1.60
CA ALA A 159 13.08 20.91 2.02
C ALA A 159 13.82 21.50 0.83
N CYS A 160 14.50 22.61 1.05
CA CYS A 160 15.35 23.26 0.09
C CYS A 160 16.77 23.37 0.61
N GLN A 161 17.77 23.19 -0.26
CA GLN A 161 19.15 23.48 0.05
C GLN A 161 19.36 24.96 -0.16
N PRO A 162 19.85 25.73 0.85
CA PRO A 162 20.20 27.13 0.66
C PRO A 162 21.23 27.34 -0.46
N ALA A 163 21.20 28.54 -1.08
CA ALA A 163 22.28 28.99 -1.94
C ALA A 163 23.58 29.17 -1.14
N ASP A 164 24.72 28.84 -1.73
CA ASP A 164 26.03 29.09 -1.16
C ASP A 164 26.40 30.57 -1.17
#